data_00cccb523c1747092bfc6a998f9d3fac
#
_entry.id   00cccb523c1747092bfc6a998f9d3fac
#
_cell.length_a   1.000
_cell.length_b   1.000
_cell.length_c   1.000
_cell.angle_alpha   90.00
_cell.angle_beta   90.00
_cell.angle_gamma   90.00
#
_symmetry.space_group_name_H-M   'P 1'
#
loop_
_entity.id
_entity.type
_entity.pdbx_description
1 polymer ?
#
loop_
_entity_poly.entity_id
_entity_poly.type
_entity_poly.pdbx_seq_one_letter_code
_entity_poly.pdbx_strand_id
1 'polypeptide(L)'
;MPSNRRLIVVANRLPVRRVSGGETRWVASEGGLVTALAPIARSTHGAWVGWSGASDRRTARFTHDGIAIQPLALSEREVESFYHEFSNRTLWPLYHDAIRTPEFDRRHWGPYVEVNMKYARAAARIARKGDIVWVHDYHLQLVPEMIRRMRPGVRIGFFL
;
A
#
# COMPACT_ATOMS: atom_id res chain seq x y z
N MET A 1 -26.47 16.47 0.92
CA MET A 1 -25.74 15.63 1.89
C MET A 1 -24.37 15.29 1.30
N PRO A 2 -23.25 15.69 1.92
CA PRO A 2 -21.96 15.21 1.46
C PRO A 2 -21.98 13.69 1.59
N SER A 3 -21.77 12.99 0.48
CA SER A 3 -21.71 11.53 0.49
C SER A 3 -20.55 11.15 1.41
N ASN A 4 -20.85 10.44 2.50
CA ASN A 4 -19.87 9.95 3.47
C ASN A 4 -19.03 8.81 2.82
N ARG A 5 -18.26 9.19 1.79
CA ARG A 5 -17.40 8.28 1.04
C ARG A 5 -16.11 8.12 1.80
N ARG A 6 -15.81 6.89 2.17
CA ARG A 6 -14.54 6.58 2.82
C ARG A 6 -13.40 6.63 1.82
N LEU A 7 -12.26 7.16 2.24
CA LEU A 7 -11.00 7.05 1.53
C LEU A 7 -10.26 5.80 2.00
N ILE A 8 -9.90 4.93 1.09
CA ILE A 8 -9.02 3.78 1.33
C ILE A 8 -7.71 4.04 0.61
N VAL A 9 -6.68 4.34 1.36
CA VAL A 9 -5.32 4.51 0.84
C VAL A 9 -4.68 3.14 0.71
N VAL A 10 -4.08 2.88 -0.44
CA VAL A 10 -3.27 1.68 -0.70
C VAL A 10 -1.87 2.14 -1.08
N ALA A 11 -0.93 1.93 -0.19
CA ALA A 11 0.45 2.36 -0.37
C ALA A 11 1.41 1.25 0.05
N ASN A 12 2.65 1.27 -0.46
CA ASN A 12 3.64 0.26 -0.14
C ASN A 12 3.84 0.11 1.38
N ARG A 13 3.88 1.23 2.11
CA ARG A 13 4.09 1.24 3.57
C ARG A 13 2.85 1.68 4.33
N LEU A 14 2.72 1.18 5.56
CA LEU A 14 1.74 1.70 6.53
C LEU A 14 2.06 3.16 6.92
N PRO A 15 1.04 3.94 7.34
CA PRO A 15 1.23 5.29 7.87
C PRO A 15 1.79 5.28 9.30
N VAL A 16 2.08 4.10 9.82
CA VAL A 16 2.58 3.88 11.18
C VAL A 16 3.75 2.91 11.16
N ARG A 17 4.67 3.10 12.06
CA ARG A 17 5.80 2.20 12.31
C ARG A 17 5.76 1.65 13.73
N ARG A 18 6.30 0.46 13.89
CA ARG A 18 6.45 -0.16 15.21
C ARG A 18 7.69 0.36 15.89
N VAL A 19 7.56 0.69 17.18
CA VAL A 19 8.69 1.03 18.04
C VAL A 19 8.95 -0.13 18.99
N SER A 20 10.23 -0.55 19.07
CA SER A 20 10.69 -1.58 20.00
C SER A 20 11.02 -0.94 21.34
N GLY A 21 10.50 -1.50 22.44
CA GLY A 21 10.71 -0.98 23.78
C GLY A 21 9.59 -1.41 24.73
N GLY A 22 9.52 -2.70 25.13
CA GLY A 22 8.48 -3.23 25.99
C GLY A 22 7.22 -3.64 25.23
N GLU A 23 6.06 -3.05 25.52
CA GLU A 23 4.84 -3.32 24.76
C GLU A 23 4.91 -2.83 23.32
N THR A 24 4.27 -3.55 22.41
CA THR A 24 4.20 -3.16 21.00
C THR A 24 3.47 -1.83 20.85
N ARG A 25 4.21 -0.80 20.52
CA ARG A 25 3.69 0.54 20.28
C ARG A 25 3.79 0.90 18.81
N TRP A 26 2.69 1.41 18.26
CA TRP A 26 2.64 1.99 16.93
C TRP A 26 2.72 3.51 17.03
N VAL A 27 3.56 4.12 16.22
CA VAL A 27 3.69 5.58 16.12
C VAL A 27 3.54 5.99 14.66
N ALA A 28 3.08 7.21 14.42
CA ALA A 28 2.96 7.73 13.07
C ALA A 28 4.32 7.66 12.34
N SER A 29 4.29 7.24 11.09
CA SER A 29 5.45 7.31 10.20
C SER A 29 5.63 8.74 9.70
N GLU A 30 6.86 9.14 9.53
CA GLU A 30 7.21 10.40 8.88
C GLU A 30 7.12 10.24 7.36
N GLY A 31 6.78 11.32 6.64
CA GLY A 31 6.78 11.35 5.18
C GLY A 31 5.61 12.14 4.59
N GLY A 32 5.85 12.72 3.42
CA GLY A 32 4.89 13.60 2.73
C GLY A 32 3.55 12.93 2.45
N LEU A 33 3.56 11.68 2.03
CA LEU A 33 2.34 10.92 1.76
C LEU A 33 1.47 10.77 3.02
N VAL A 34 2.07 10.44 4.15
CA VAL A 34 1.35 10.28 5.43
C VAL A 34 0.80 11.63 5.88
N THR A 35 1.63 12.68 5.84
CA THR A 35 1.23 14.03 6.21
C THR A 35 0.06 14.53 5.38
N ALA A 36 0.06 14.26 4.07
CA ALA A 36 -0.99 14.72 3.17
C ALA A 36 -2.30 13.91 3.32
N LEU A 37 -2.22 12.59 3.43
CA LEU A 37 -3.40 11.73 3.32
C LEU A 37 -3.99 11.26 4.66
N ALA A 38 -3.22 11.20 5.74
CA ALA A 38 -3.73 10.74 7.02
C ALA A 38 -4.88 11.62 7.55
N PRO A 39 -4.84 12.97 7.45
CA PRO A 39 -5.96 13.82 7.85
C PRO A 39 -7.25 13.50 7.07
N ILE A 40 -7.14 13.25 5.76
CA ILE A 40 -8.29 12.94 4.90
C ILE A 40 -8.83 11.54 5.22
N ALA A 41 -7.95 10.55 5.36
CA ALA A 41 -8.36 9.21 5.75
C ALA A 41 -9.07 9.20 7.11
N ARG A 42 -8.60 9.99 8.08
CA ARG A 42 -9.23 10.17 9.38
C ARG A 42 -10.61 10.80 9.26
N SER A 43 -10.73 11.92 8.58
CA SER A 43 -11.99 12.66 8.46
C SER A 43 -13.09 11.90 7.73
N THR A 44 -12.72 10.95 6.87
CA THR A 44 -13.65 10.08 6.14
C THR A 44 -13.89 8.72 6.81
N HIS A 45 -13.39 8.50 8.04
CA HIS A 45 -13.39 7.19 8.69
C HIS A 45 -12.86 6.08 7.77
N GLY A 46 -11.81 6.41 7.05
CA GLY A 46 -11.22 5.61 6.01
C GLY A 46 -10.30 4.50 6.52
N ALA A 47 -9.53 3.95 5.61
CA ALA A 47 -8.59 2.88 5.90
C ALA A 47 -7.26 3.08 5.17
N TRP A 48 -6.23 2.40 5.67
CA TRP A 48 -4.93 2.35 5.02
C TRP A 48 -4.42 0.92 4.92
N VAL A 49 -4.12 0.49 3.71
CA VAL A 49 -3.56 -0.83 3.40
C VAL A 49 -2.09 -0.66 3.09
N GLY A 50 -1.23 -1.42 3.74
CA GLY A 50 0.21 -1.32 3.53
C GLY A 50 1.02 -2.39 4.25
N TRP A 51 2.29 -2.48 3.92
CA TRP A 51 3.26 -3.32 4.61
C TRP A 51 3.89 -2.57 5.79
N SER A 52 4.09 -3.28 6.91
CA SER A 52 4.68 -2.69 8.13
C SER A 52 6.18 -2.37 8.02
N GLY A 53 6.85 -2.93 7.02
CA GLY A 53 8.30 -2.85 6.86
C GLY A 53 9.08 -3.98 7.50
N ALA A 54 8.43 -4.87 8.24
CA ALA A 54 9.04 -6.07 8.80
C ALA A 54 8.64 -7.30 7.99
N SER A 55 9.62 -8.09 7.55
CA SER A 55 9.37 -9.35 6.82
C SER A 55 8.75 -10.40 7.74
N ASP A 56 8.01 -11.35 7.15
CA ASP A 56 7.45 -12.54 7.78
C ASP A 56 6.61 -12.28 9.03
N ARG A 57 6.18 -11.05 9.24
CA ARG A 57 5.38 -10.65 10.38
C ARG A 57 3.91 -10.45 10.00
N ARG A 58 3.06 -11.27 10.58
CA ARG A 58 1.61 -11.07 10.52
C ARG A 58 1.17 -10.14 11.66
N THR A 59 0.40 -9.13 11.31
CA THR A 59 -0.22 -8.21 12.27
C THR A 59 -1.71 -8.17 11.99
N ALA A 60 -2.53 -8.32 13.02
CA ALA A 60 -3.97 -8.16 12.89
C ALA A 60 -4.33 -6.71 12.52
N ARG A 61 -5.51 -6.53 11.94
CA ARG A 61 -6.07 -5.21 11.68
C ARG A 61 -6.29 -4.47 13.01
N PHE A 62 -5.99 -3.19 13.04
CA PHE A 62 -6.18 -2.32 14.20
C PHE A 62 -6.60 -0.91 13.76
N THR A 63 -6.93 -0.07 14.72
CA THR A 63 -7.20 1.36 14.45
C THR A 63 -6.08 2.19 15.07
N HIS A 64 -5.59 3.16 14.35
CA HIS A 64 -4.63 4.14 14.83
C HIS A 64 -5.08 5.54 14.42
N ASP A 65 -5.23 6.41 15.40
CA ASP A 65 -5.63 7.81 15.19
C ASP A 65 -6.87 7.95 14.27
N GLY A 66 -7.90 7.12 14.51
CA GLY A 66 -9.15 7.14 13.76
C GLY A 66 -9.12 6.50 12.36
N ILE A 67 -7.96 5.98 11.93
CA ILE A 67 -7.78 5.32 10.64
C ILE A 67 -7.76 3.80 10.85
N ALA A 68 -8.55 3.06 10.08
CA ALA A 68 -8.48 1.59 10.09
C ALA A 68 -7.22 1.13 9.35
N ILE A 69 -6.29 0.51 10.07
CA ILE A 69 -5.03 0.00 9.52
C ILE A 69 -5.19 -1.46 9.12
N GLN A 70 -4.92 -1.76 7.86
CA GLN A 70 -4.92 -3.10 7.29
C GLN A 70 -3.49 -3.49 6.92
N PRO A 71 -2.73 -4.14 7.83
CA PRO A 71 -1.38 -4.57 7.56
C PRO A 71 -1.33 -5.72 6.56
N LEU A 72 -0.31 -5.73 5.72
CA LEU A 72 0.08 -6.85 4.88
C LEU A 72 1.35 -7.50 5.42
N ALA A 73 1.38 -8.83 5.37
CA ALA A 73 2.58 -9.60 5.61
C ALA A 73 3.25 -9.93 4.27
N LEU A 74 4.51 -9.57 4.15
CA LEU A 74 5.38 -9.97 3.05
C LEU A 74 6.48 -10.85 3.61
N SER A 75 6.76 -11.96 2.94
CA SER A 75 7.90 -12.80 3.25
C SER A 75 9.20 -12.10 2.85
N GLU A 76 10.32 -12.56 3.40
CA GLU A 76 11.63 -12.04 3.06
C GLU A 76 11.90 -12.13 1.55
N ARG A 77 11.52 -13.25 0.93
CA ARG A 77 11.62 -13.47 -0.51
C ARG A 77 10.76 -12.49 -1.32
N GLU A 78 9.56 -12.19 -0.86
CA GLU A 78 8.70 -11.21 -1.53
C GLU A 78 9.27 -9.80 -1.41
N VAL A 79 9.78 -9.44 -0.24
CA VAL A 79 10.45 -8.13 -0.04
C VAL A 79 11.65 -8.02 -0.97
N GLU A 80 12.48 -9.04 -1.06
CA GLU A 80 13.64 -9.02 -1.96
C GLU A 80 13.20 -8.84 -3.42
N SER A 81 12.35 -9.74 -3.94
CA SER A 81 12.01 -9.74 -5.37
C SER A 81 11.10 -8.59 -5.79
N PHE A 82 10.09 -8.22 -4.95
CA PHE A 82 9.14 -7.16 -5.26
C PHE A 82 9.71 -5.78 -4.97
N TYR A 83 10.25 -5.57 -3.75
CA TYR A 83 10.64 -4.24 -3.30
C TYR A 83 12.06 -3.88 -3.73
N HIS A 84 13.06 -4.70 -3.35
CA HIS A 84 14.45 -4.37 -3.64
C HIS A 84 14.77 -4.52 -5.12
N GLU A 85 14.40 -5.64 -5.74
CA GLU A 85 14.75 -5.91 -7.13
C GLU A 85 13.82 -5.18 -8.09
N PHE A 86 12.57 -5.61 -8.27
CA PHE A 86 11.74 -5.06 -9.35
C PHE A 86 11.38 -3.60 -9.14
N SER A 87 10.91 -3.23 -7.95
CA SER A 87 10.50 -1.83 -7.71
C SER A 87 11.70 -0.89 -7.70
N ASN A 88 12.75 -1.18 -6.95
CA ASN A 88 13.83 -0.22 -6.74
C ASN A 88 14.98 -0.31 -7.76
N ARG A 89 15.22 -1.46 -8.40
CA ARG A 89 16.27 -1.59 -9.43
C ARG A 89 15.74 -1.47 -10.85
N THR A 90 14.45 -1.78 -11.10
CA THR A 90 13.86 -1.63 -12.43
C THR A 90 13.02 -0.37 -12.52
N LEU A 91 11.93 -0.27 -11.75
CA LEU A 91 10.94 0.79 -11.92
C LEU A 91 11.41 2.15 -11.43
N TRP A 92 12.03 2.22 -10.26
CA TRP A 92 12.48 3.50 -9.70
C TRP A 92 13.44 4.26 -10.63
N PRO A 93 14.54 3.65 -11.15
CA PRO A 93 15.41 4.34 -12.08
C PRO A 93 14.70 4.72 -13.39
N LEU A 94 13.78 3.88 -13.86
CA LEU A 94 13.02 4.13 -15.07
C LEU A 94 12.16 5.40 -14.97
N TYR A 95 11.55 5.63 -13.80
CA TYR A 95 10.69 6.80 -13.56
C TYR A 95 11.44 8.05 -13.08
N HIS A 96 12.72 7.93 -12.73
CA HIS A 96 13.54 9.03 -12.20
C HIS A 96 14.75 9.32 -13.09
N ASP A 97 14.50 9.49 -14.42
CA ASP A 97 15.51 9.86 -15.42
C ASP A 97 16.74 8.96 -15.46
N ALA A 98 16.58 7.70 -15.10
CA ALA A 98 17.67 6.71 -15.12
C ALA A 98 18.96 7.21 -14.44
N ILE A 99 18.86 7.79 -13.25
CA ILE A 99 20.01 8.19 -12.42
C ILE A 99 21.04 7.04 -12.32
N ARG A 100 20.55 5.82 -12.44
CA ARG A 100 21.31 4.60 -12.71
C ARG A 100 20.59 3.78 -13.77
N THR A 101 21.31 2.92 -14.49
CA THR A 101 20.71 2.02 -15.49
C THR A 101 19.66 1.12 -14.85
N PRO A 102 18.42 1.10 -15.38
CA PRO A 102 17.42 0.14 -14.93
C PRO A 102 17.84 -1.31 -15.19
N GLU A 103 17.67 -2.15 -14.21
CA GLU A 103 17.96 -3.58 -14.30
C GLU A 103 16.68 -4.34 -14.65
N PHE A 104 16.65 -5.04 -15.78
CA PHE A 104 15.48 -5.80 -16.23
C PHE A 104 15.71 -7.30 -16.04
N ASP A 105 15.06 -7.88 -15.04
CA ASP A 105 15.09 -9.31 -14.78
C ASP A 105 13.66 -9.87 -14.70
N ARG A 106 13.30 -10.72 -15.68
CA ARG A 106 11.97 -11.34 -15.77
C ARG A 106 11.61 -12.20 -14.54
N ARG A 107 12.59 -12.69 -13.80
CA ARG A 107 12.37 -13.50 -12.58
C ARG A 107 11.60 -12.72 -11.51
N HIS A 108 11.73 -11.40 -11.47
CA HIS A 108 11.08 -10.54 -10.45
C HIS A 108 9.69 -10.06 -10.86
N TRP A 109 9.27 -10.27 -12.11
CA TRP A 109 7.93 -9.90 -12.57
C TRP A 109 6.82 -10.71 -11.88
N GLY A 110 6.96 -12.04 -11.81
CA GLY A 110 5.99 -12.91 -11.12
C GLY A 110 5.76 -12.48 -9.67
N PRO A 111 6.80 -12.36 -8.84
CA PRO A 111 6.68 -11.84 -7.47
C PRO A 111 6.04 -10.44 -7.38
N TYR A 112 6.35 -9.54 -8.32
CA TYR A 112 5.70 -8.22 -8.38
C TYR A 112 4.19 -8.34 -8.59
N VAL A 113 3.74 -9.17 -9.53
CA VAL A 113 2.32 -9.45 -9.77
C VAL A 113 1.65 -10.06 -8.53
N GLU A 114 2.29 -11.05 -7.89
CA GLU A 114 1.76 -11.73 -6.71
C GLU A 114 1.58 -10.78 -5.52
N VAL A 115 2.56 -9.93 -5.26
CA VAL A 115 2.47 -8.94 -4.18
C VAL A 115 1.41 -7.89 -4.49
N ASN A 116 1.34 -7.37 -5.72
CA ASN A 116 0.25 -6.48 -6.14
C ASN A 116 -1.13 -7.12 -5.93
N MET A 117 -1.27 -8.42 -6.22
CA MET A 117 -2.50 -9.15 -5.95
C MET A 117 -2.84 -9.24 -4.46
N LYS A 118 -1.85 -9.39 -3.57
CA LYS A 118 -2.07 -9.34 -2.10
C LYS A 118 -2.64 -7.99 -1.68
N TYR A 119 -2.07 -6.88 -2.16
CA TYR A 119 -2.58 -5.53 -1.90
C TYR A 119 -4.00 -5.35 -2.43
N ALA A 120 -4.24 -5.75 -3.67
CA ALA A 120 -5.56 -5.64 -4.29
C ALA A 120 -6.62 -6.43 -3.53
N ARG A 121 -6.34 -7.66 -3.12
CA ARG A 121 -7.26 -8.49 -2.32
C ARG A 121 -7.53 -7.87 -0.95
N ALA A 122 -6.52 -7.33 -0.28
CA ALA A 122 -6.68 -6.68 1.01
C ALA A 122 -7.58 -5.44 0.90
N ALA A 123 -7.34 -4.58 -0.09
CA ALA A 123 -8.16 -3.41 -0.36
C ALA A 123 -9.60 -3.80 -0.76
N ALA A 124 -9.76 -4.77 -1.65
CA ALA A 124 -11.07 -5.24 -2.10
C ALA A 124 -11.93 -5.85 -0.98
N ARG A 125 -11.33 -6.47 0.04
CA ARG A 125 -12.06 -7.02 1.19
C ARG A 125 -12.70 -5.95 2.06
N ILE A 126 -12.09 -4.78 2.17
CA ILE A 126 -12.57 -3.68 3.03
C ILE A 126 -13.33 -2.61 2.26
N ALA A 127 -13.18 -2.56 0.94
CA ALA A 127 -13.84 -1.59 0.07
C ALA A 127 -15.33 -1.92 -0.11
N ARG A 128 -16.17 -0.89 -0.03
CA ARG A 128 -17.61 -0.95 -0.25
C ARG A 128 -17.98 -0.14 -1.50
N LYS A 129 -19.16 -0.41 -2.04
CA LYS A 129 -19.70 0.38 -3.15
C LYS A 129 -19.72 1.87 -2.78
N GLY A 130 -19.15 2.70 -3.63
CA GLY A 130 -19.07 4.16 -3.42
C GLY A 130 -17.81 4.65 -2.71
N ASP A 131 -17.02 3.78 -2.08
CA ASP A 131 -15.72 4.14 -1.52
C ASP A 131 -14.75 4.61 -2.62
N ILE A 132 -13.78 5.41 -2.21
CA ILE A 132 -12.66 5.82 -3.05
C ILE A 132 -11.44 5.01 -2.61
N VAL A 133 -10.89 4.23 -3.52
CA VAL A 133 -9.61 3.54 -3.32
C VAL A 133 -8.54 4.32 -4.04
N TRP A 134 -7.56 4.83 -3.30
CA TRP A 134 -6.47 5.62 -3.85
C TRP A 134 -5.16 4.85 -3.71
N VAL A 135 -4.63 4.41 -4.85
CA VAL A 135 -3.42 3.60 -4.95
C VAL A 135 -2.23 4.50 -5.25
N HIS A 136 -1.13 4.26 -4.55
CA HIS A 136 0.07 5.09 -4.66
C HIS A 136 1.28 4.31 -5.13
N ASP A 137 2.00 4.98 -6.04
CA ASP A 137 3.38 4.76 -6.38
C ASP A 137 3.64 3.54 -7.29
N TYR A 138 4.82 3.55 -7.92
CA TYR A 138 5.29 2.53 -8.87
C TYR A 138 5.33 1.10 -8.31
N HIS A 139 5.34 0.95 -6.99
CA HIS A 139 5.25 -0.36 -6.35
C HIS A 139 3.93 -1.09 -6.67
N LEU A 140 2.85 -0.36 -6.91
CA LEU A 140 1.48 -0.90 -6.90
C LEU A 140 0.71 -0.63 -8.20
N GLN A 141 1.39 -0.57 -9.34
CA GLN A 141 0.78 -0.18 -10.62
C GLN A 141 -0.31 -1.15 -11.12
N LEU A 142 -0.25 -2.42 -10.72
CA LEU A 142 -1.24 -3.42 -11.15
C LEU A 142 -2.47 -3.47 -10.23
N VAL A 143 -2.37 -2.90 -9.04
CA VAL A 143 -3.44 -2.92 -8.03
C VAL A 143 -4.75 -2.31 -8.53
N PRO A 144 -4.76 -1.15 -9.23
CA PRO A 144 -6.01 -0.54 -9.71
C PRO A 144 -6.83 -1.47 -10.60
N GLU A 145 -6.22 -2.10 -11.59
CA GLU A 145 -6.91 -3.04 -12.48
C GLU A 145 -7.42 -4.27 -11.72
N MET A 146 -6.60 -4.83 -10.85
CA MET A 146 -6.98 -5.99 -10.03
C MET A 146 -8.17 -5.67 -9.12
N ILE A 147 -8.21 -4.49 -8.49
CA ILE A 147 -9.36 -4.05 -7.68
C ILE A 147 -10.58 -3.85 -8.58
N ARG A 148 -10.44 -3.26 -9.76
CA ARG A 148 -11.56 -3.05 -10.69
C ARG A 148 -12.26 -4.34 -11.04
N ARG A 149 -11.51 -5.41 -11.27
CA ARG A 149 -12.06 -6.74 -11.54
C ARG A 149 -12.82 -7.33 -10.35
N MET A 150 -12.34 -7.13 -9.13
CA MET A 150 -12.94 -7.67 -7.90
C MET A 150 -14.09 -6.80 -7.35
N ARG A 151 -14.03 -5.49 -7.56
CA ARG A 151 -14.96 -4.49 -7.00
C ARG A 151 -15.33 -3.42 -8.03
N PRO A 152 -16.18 -3.74 -9.02
CA PRO A 152 -16.53 -2.79 -10.09
C PRO A 152 -17.19 -1.50 -9.58
N GLY A 153 -17.85 -1.54 -8.42
CA GLY A 153 -18.60 -0.41 -7.85
C GLY A 153 -17.78 0.57 -7.01
N VAL A 154 -16.45 0.38 -6.86
CA VAL A 154 -15.59 1.35 -6.18
C VAL A 154 -15.01 2.37 -7.17
N ARG A 155 -14.69 3.55 -6.66
CA ARG A 155 -13.91 4.55 -7.40
C ARG A 155 -12.44 4.30 -7.14
N ILE A 156 -11.63 4.34 -8.18
CA ILE A 156 -10.20 4.06 -8.08
C ILE A 156 -9.45 5.25 -8.66
N GLY A 157 -8.53 5.79 -7.87
CA GLY A 157 -7.50 6.73 -8.30
C GLY A 157 -6.12 6.09 -8.17
N PHE A 158 -5.22 6.51 -9.03
CA PHE A 158 -3.82 6.11 -8.99
C PHE A 158 -2.95 7.36 -9.07
N PHE A 159 -1.91 7.40 -8.25
CA PHE A 159 -0.92 8.48 -8.22
C PHE A 159 0.48 7.87 -8.33
N LEU A 160 1.25 8.37 -9.29
CA LEU A 160 2.65 8.04 -9.53
C LEU A 160 3.52 9.23 -9.20
#